data_9361e62f615c945655a7b4018c7376f7
#
_entry.id   9361e62f615c945655a7b4018c7376f7
#
_cell.length_a   1.000
_cell.length_b   1.000
_cell.length_c   1.000
_cell.angle_alpha   90.00
_cell.angle_beta   90.00
_cell.angle_gamma   90.00
#
_symmetry.space_group_name_H-M   'P 1'
#
loop_
_entity.id
_entity.type
_entity.pdbx_description
1 polymer ?
#
loop_
_entity_poly.entity_id
_entity_poly.type
_entity_poly.pdbx_seq_one_letter_code
_entity_poly.pdbx_strand_id
1 'polypeptide(L)'
;SMFDAVKFGVGIVTEEAFDTFNTDNMTCNYSWKYGKEPKGETKEKNVAEDFMKVLNNEVSLETFVPRYSNQAIQFTGEDMGSDRMMMIILLYIVIAILAFVFGITISNTIHKESTVIGTLRASGYTRRELILHYMTAPMLVTFAGAVVGNILGYTVLKDICAGMYYGSYSLPTYVTLWNGEAFVMTTIVPVFLMAVINFFLLKRTLSLSPLKFLRRDLKKRKQKYTLPLSARIPFFSRFRLRVIFQNVSNYVMLTVGILFANLLLMFGLMLPQILNHYQTEIEKIRIF
;
A
#
# COMPACT_ATOMS: atom_id res chain seq x y z
N SER A 1 1.11 28.13 -8.94
CA SER A 1 0.18 27.05 -9.12
C SER A 1 -1.05 27.25 -8.26
N MET A 2 -2.18 26.92 -8.78
CA MET A 2 -3.51 27.12 -8.21
C MET A 2 -3.74 26.40 -6.85
N PHE A 3 -2.87 25.49 -6.48
CA PHE A 3 -3.03 24.61 -5.32
C PHE A 3 -2.00 24.82 -4.22
N ASP A 4 -1.11 25.79 -4.38
CA ASP A 4 -0.11 26.13 -3.38
C ASP A 4 -0.76 27.01 -2.31
N ALA A 5 -1.02 26.48 -1.14
CA ALA A 5 -1.64 27.19 -0.02
C ALA A 5 -0.82 28.41 0.46
N VAL A 6 0.48 28.45 0.16
CA VAL A 6 1.38 29.55 0.53
C VAL A 6 1.33 30.68 -0.51
N LYS A 7 1.11 30.35 -1.79
CA LYS A 7 1.19 31.31 -2.92
C LYS A 7 -0.16 31.71 -3.50
N PHE A 8 -1.22 30.98 -3.13
CA PHE A 8 -2.58 31.27 -3.58
C PHE A 8 -3.46 31.65 -2.38
N GLY A 9 -4.09 32.78 -2.47
CA GLY A 9 -5.02 33.27 -1.46
C GLY A 9 -6.25 33.90 -2.09
N VAL A 10 -7.37 33.80 -1.41
CA VAL A 10 -8.60 34.50 -1.74
C VAL A 10 -8.79 35.63 -0.77
N GLY A 11 -8.85 36.86 -1.28
CA GLY A 11 -9.20 38.04 -0.50
C GLY A 11 -10.69 38.30 -0.61
N ILE A 12 -11.37 38.50 0.52
CA ILE A 12 -12.76 38.92 0.56
C ILE A 12 -12.75 40.39 0.96
N VAL A 13 -13.33 41.23 0.12
CA VAL A 13 -13.41 42.67 0.36
C VAL A 13 -14.88 43.10 0.44
N THR A 14 -15.10 44.28 1.07
CA THR A 14 -16.43 44.91 1.07
C THR A 14 -16.72 45.54 -0.29
N GLU A 15 -17.98 45.79 -0.57
CA GLU A 15 -18.42 46.43 -1.82
C GLU A 15 -17.75 47.82 -2.00
N GLU A 16 -17.66 48.58 -0.94
CA GLU A 16 -16.98 49.89 -0.90
C GLU A 16 -15.48 49.78 -1.24
N ALA A 17 -14.81 48.75 -0.78
CA ALA A 17 -13.40 48.52 -1.13
C ALA A 17 -13.25 47.99 -2.55
N PHE A 18 -14.22 47.19 -3.06
CA PHE A 18 -14.23 46.69 -4.40
C PHE A 18 -14.36 47.82 -5.44
N ASP A 19 -15.19 48.83 -5.16
CA ASP A 19 -15.38 50.01 -6.01
C ASP A 19 -14.12 50.90 -6.17
N THR A 20 -13.14 50.72 -5.30
CA THR A 20 -11.84 51.42 -5.41
C THR A 20 -10.86 50.76 -6.37
N PHE A 21 -11.13 49.51 -6.82
CA PHE A 21 -10.23 48.80 -7.74
C PHE A 21 -10.48 49.26 -9.19
N ASN A 22 -9.38 49.33 -9.97
CA ASN A 22 -9.48 49.54 -11.40
C ASN A 22 -10.09 48.30 -12.09
N THR A 23 -11.27 48.44 -12.68
CA THR A 23 -12.04 47.35 -13.30
C THR A 23 -11.68 47.11 -14.76
N ASP A 24 -10.81 47.91 -15.38
CA ASP A 24 -10.52 47.83 -16.82
C ASP A 24 -9.87 46.49 -17.24
N ASN A 25 -9.17 45.82 -16.31
CA ASN A 25 -8.51 44.52 -16.55
C ASN A 25 -9.08 43.37 -15.69
N MET A 26 -10.31 43.52 -15.21
CA MET A 26 -10.93 42.50 -14.40
C MET A 26 -11.55 41.40 -15.24
N THR A 27 -11.28 40.15 -14.91
CA THR A 27 -11.98 39.00 -15.45
C THR A 27 -13.08 38.57 -14.47
N CYS A 28 -14.31 38.67 -14.89
CA CYS A 28 -15.48 38.26 -14.09
C CYS A 28 -15.72 36.76 -14.23
N ASN A 29 -15.64 36.05 -13.13
CA ASN A 29 -15.97 34.63 -13.07
C ASN A 29 -17.29 34.44 -12.30
N TYR A 30 -18.21 33.74 -12.90
CA TYR A 30 -19.48 33.41 -12.28
C TYR A 30 -19.53 31.94 -11.89
N SER A 31 -19.88 31.65 -10.65
CA SER A 31 -20.11 30.28 -10.20
C SER A 31 -21.59 29.96 -10.16
N TRP A 32 -21.92 28.74 -10.53
CA TRP A 32 -23.27 28.24 -10.55
C TRP A 32 -23.38 26.91 -9.81
N LYS A 33 -24.58 26.61 -9.32
CA LYS A 33 -24.87 25.42 -8.54
C LYS A 33 -26.09 24.72 -9.08
N TYR A 34 -26.05 23.39 -9.14
CA TYR A 34 -27.24 22.61 -9.47
C TYR A 34 -28.31 22.77 -8.40
N GLY A 35 -29.55 23.01 -8.78
CA GLY A 35 -30.71 23.00 -7.85
C GLY A 35 -30.92 21.60 -7.26
N LYS A 36 -30.65 20.56 -8.06
CA LYS A 36 -30.64 19.16 -7.65
C LYS A 36 -29.41 18.49 -8.27
N GLU A 37 -28.55 17.96 -7.44
CA GLU A 37 -27.34 17.30 -7.94
C GLU A 37 -27.67 16.11 -8.84
N PRO A 38 -27.11 16.06 -10.07
CA PRO A 38 -27.29 14.93 -10.97
C PRO A 38 -26.58 13.69 -10.39
N LYS A 39 -27.25 12.55 -10.47
CA LYS A 39 -26.66 11.28 -10.01
C LYS A 39 -25.86 10.64 -11.13
N GLY A 40 -24.54 10.69 -11.02
CA GLY A 40 -23.59 10.08 -11.95
C GLY A 40 -23.08 11.03 -13.03
N GLU A 41 -21.84 10.77 -13.44
CA GLU A 41 -21.04 11.62 -14.33
C GLU A 41 -21.70 11.89 -15.69
N THR A 42 -22.31 10.88 -16.31
CA THR A 42 -22.99 11.03 -17.60
C THR A 42 -24.19 11.99 -17.52
N LYS A 43 -24.96 11.93 -16.43
CA LYS A 43 -26.09 12.85 -16.23
C LYS A 43 -25.62 14.25 -15.93
N GLU A 44 -24.57 14.40 -15.14
CA GLU A 44 -23.96 15.70 -14.87
C GLU A 44 -23.45 16.35 -16.15
N LYS A 45 -22.78 15.59 -17.01
CA LYS A 45 -22.32 16.06 -18.32
C LYS A 45 -23.46 16.57 -19.19
N ASN A 46 -24.52 15.80 -19.33
CA ASN A 46 -25.67 16.20 -20.17
C ASN A 46 -26.34 17.47 -19.64
N VAL A 47 -26.56 17.56 -18.31
CA VAL A 47 -27.17 18.76 -17.70
C VAL A 47 -26.28 20.00 -17.86
N ALA A 48 -24.97 19.84 -17.70
CA ALA A 48 -24.00 20.92 -17.89
C ALA A 48 -23.95 21.40 -19.36
N GLU A 49 -23.97 20.47 -20.32
CA GLU A 49 -23.99 20.78 -21.75
C GLU A 49 -25.28 21.51 -22.15
N ASP A 50 -26.41 21.08 -21.64
CA ASP A 50 -27.69 21.74 -21.93
C ASP A 50 -27.74 23.15 -21.31
N PHE A 51 -27.22 23.31 -20.09
CA PHE A 51 -27.09 24.62 -19.47
C PHE A 51 -26.12 25.54 -20.22
N MET A 52 -25.01 25.02 -20.71
CA MET A 52 -24.06 25.76 -21.55
C MET A 52 -24.72 26.27 -22.84
N LYS A 53 -25.53 25.43 -23.49
CA LYS A 53 -26.26 25.84 -24.72
C LYS A 53 -27.23 26.99 -24.46
N VAL A 54 -27.97 26.92 -23.33
CA VAL A 54 -28.90 27.99 -22.92
C VAL A 54 -28.14 29.29 -22.66
N LEU A 55 -27.04 29.23 -21.88
CA LEU A 55 -26.23 30.40 -21.60
C LEU A 55 -25.59 31.01 -22.84
N ASN A 56 -25.10 30.20 -23.78
CA ASN A 56 -24.45 30.67 -24.99
C ASN A 56 -25.43 31.39 -25.94
N ASN A 57 -26.74 31.14 -25.80
CA ASN A 57 -27.78 31.88 -26.57
C ASN A 57 -28.04 33.27 -25.96
N GLU A 58 -27.82 33.48 -24.69
CA GLU A 58 -28.11 34.73 -23.98
C GLU A 58 -26.88 35.64 -23.83
N VAL A 59 -25.71 35.04 -23.65
CA VAL A 59 -24.43 35.74 -23.40
C VAL A 59 -23.30 35.11 -24.18
N SER A 60 -22.30 35.92 -24.57
CA SER A 60 -21.06 35.40 -25.15
C SER A 60 -20.21 34.81 -24.05
N LEU A 61 -20.04 33.50 -24.06
CA LEU A 61 -19.21 32.77 -23.10
C LEU A 61 -17.77 32.70 -23.61
N GLU A 62 -16.84 33.21 -22.83
CA GLU A 62 -15.42 33.05 -23.09
C GLU A 62 -14.95 31.65 -22.67
N THR A 63 -15.36 31.22 -21.48
CA THR A 63 -14.97 29.91 -20.92
C THR A 63 -16.13 29.34 -20.09
N PHE A 64 -16.39 28.05 -20.24
CA PHE A 64 -17.36 27.32 -19.43
C PHE A 64 -16.68 26.09 -18.81
N VAL A 65 -16.58 26.04 -17.49
CA VAL A 65 -15.90 24.95 -16.77
C VAL A 65 -16.89 24.26 -15.83
N PRO A 66 -17.53 23.16 -16.27
CA PRO A 66 -18.40 22.38 -15.41
C PRO A 66 -17.60 21.63 -14.36
N ARG A 67 -18.26 21.23 -13.26
CA ARG A 67 -17.63 20.57 -12.12
C ARG A 67 -16.80 19.35 -12.53
N TYR A 68 -17.31 18.50 -13.41
CA TYR A 68 -16.62 17.28 -13.85
C TYR A 68 -15.34 17.52 -14.66
N SER A 69 -15.15 18.72 -15.22
CA SER A 69 -13.91 19.10 -15.91
C SER A 69 -13.07 20.12 -15.15
N ASN A 70 -13.56 20.55 -13.98
CA ASN A 70 -12.86 21.55 -13.18
C ASN A 70 -11.70 20.90 -12.40
N GLN A 71 -10.51 21.04 -12.94
CA GLN A 71 -9.27 20.53 -12.34
C GLN A 71 -9.03 21.07 -10.93
N ALA A 72 -9.47 22.31 -10.63
CA ALA A 72 -9.33 22.90 -9.30
C ALA A 72 -10.13 22.14 -8.23
N ILE A 73 -11.24 21.52 -8.61
CA ILE A 73 -12.08 20.72 -7.71
C ILE A 73 -11.61 19.26 -7.68
N GLN A 74 -11.26 18.69 -8.84
CA GLN A 74 -11.00 17.26 -8.97
C GLN A 74 -9.58 16.87 -8.61
N PHE A 75 -8.59 17.71 -8.93
CA PHE A 75 -7.17 17.37 -8.79
C PHE A 75 -6.80 16.87 -7.37
N THR A 76 -7.29 17.54 -6.33
CA THR A 76 -7.02 17.14 -4.95
C THR A 76 -7.63 15.77 -4.61
N GLY A 77 -8.85 15.51 -5.08
CA GLY A 77 -9.52 14.23 -4.87
C GLY A 77 -8.85 13.08 -5.63
N GLU A 78 -8.39 13.33 -6.85
CA GLU A 78 -7.68 12.37 -7.68
C GLU A 78 -6.30 12.06 -7.12
N ASP A 79 -5.57 13.08 -6.65
CA ASP A 79 -4.25 12.92 -6.02
C ASP A 79 -4.36 12.09 -4.74
N MET A 80 -5.28 12.44 -3.83
CA MET A 80 -5.56 11.63 -2.64
C MET A 80 -6.03 10.22 -2.98
N GLY A 81 -6.80 10.06 -4.06
CA GLY A 81 -7.27 8.76 -4.56
C GLY A 81 -6.12 7.90 -5.07
N SER A 82 -5.18 8.49 -5.80
CA SER A 82 -3.98 7.83 -6.30
C SER A 82 -3.06 7.40 -5.16
N ASP A 83 -2.83 8.26 -4.19
CA ASP A 83 -2.04 7.95 -2.99
C ASP A 83 -2.68 6.82 -2.19
N ARG A 84 -4.00 6.84 -2.00
CA ARG A 84 -4.74 5.76 -1.35
C ARG A 84 -4.54 4.43 -2.09
N MET A 85 -4.65 4.42 -3.41
CA MET A 85 -4.46 3.21 -4.23
C MET A 85 -3.03 2.68 -4.09
N MET A 86 -2.03 3.54 -4.15
CA MET A 86 -0.63 3.18 -3.98
C MET A 86 -0.38 2.56 -2.59
N MET A 87 -0.93 3.15 -1.54
CA MET A 87 -0.80 2.63 -0.17
C MET A 87 -1.49 1.28 0.02
N ILE A 88 -2.63 1.04 -0.63
CA ILE A 88 -3.31 -0.26 -0.61
C ILE A 88 -2.45 -1.32 -1.31
N ILE A 89 -1.88 -1.02 -2.46
CA ILE A 89 -0.99 -1.94 -3.19
C ILE A 89 0.23 -2.27 -2.31
N LEU A 90 0.87 -1.26 -1.71
CA LEU A 90 2.00 -1.43 -0.80
C LEU A 90 1.63 -2.32 0.39
N LEU A 91 0.46 -2.11 1.00
CA LEU A 91 -0.05 -2.92 2.10
C LEU A 91 -0.12 -4.40 1.71
N TYR A 92 -0.70 -4.74 0.56
CA TYR A 92 -0.79 -6.13 0.11
C TYR A 92 0.56 -6.75 -0.22
N ILE A 93 1.50 -5.98 -0.77
CA ILE A 93 2.88 -6.44 -0.99
C ILE A 93 3.54 -6.79 0.35
N VAL A 94 3.42 -5.92 1.35
CA VAL A 94 3.97 -6.17 2.70
C VAL A 94 3.33 -7.40 3.34
N ILE A 95 2.01 -7.57 3.24
CA ILE A 95 1.31 -8.75 3.76
C ILE A 95 1.84 -10.03 3.08
N ALA A 96 2.04 -10.02 1.76
CA ALA A 96 2.57 -11.16 1.03
C ALA A 96 4.00 -11.53 1.51
N ILE A 97 4.85 -10.52 1.71
CA ILE A 97 6.21 -10.72 2.26
C ILE A 97 6.15 -11.32 3.67
N LEU A 98 5.31 -10.77 4.55
CA LEU A 98 5.16 -11.27 5.92
C LEU A 98 4.64 -12.71 5.94
N ALA A 99 3.62 -13.01 5.14
CA ALA A 99 3.08 -14.36 5.02
C ALA A 99 4.16 -15.37 4.61
N PHE A 100 5.04 -14.95 3.70
CA PHE A 100 6.16 -15.74 3.26
C PHE A 100 7.22 -15.94 4.37
N VAL A 101 7.60 -14.89 5.08
CA VAL A 101 8.55 -14.95 6.21
C VAL A 101 8.01 -15.85 7.32
N PHE A 102 6.75 -15.69 7.70
CA PHE A 102 6.11 -16.58 8.68
C PHE A 102 6.06 -18.03 8.20
N GLY A 103 5.80 -18.24 6.91
CA GLY A 103 5.82 -19.58 6.32
C GLY A 103 7.17 -20.29 6.49
N ILE A 104 8.26 -19.57 6.24
CA ILE A 104 9.63 -20.11 6.48
C ILE A 104 9.86 -20.40 7.96
N THR A 105 9.50 -19.44 8.81
CA THR A 105 9.71 -19.55 10.26
C THR A 105 8.97 -20.75 10.82
N ILE A 106 7.69 -20.92 10.49
CA ILE A 106 6.90 -22.08 10.89
C ILE A 106 7.51 -23.38 10.36
N SER A 107 7.90 -23.42 9.09
CA SER A 107 8.54 -24.59 8.50
C SER A 107 9.83 -24.97 9.24
N ASN A 108 10.65 -23.98 9.57
CA ASN A 108 11.88 -24.21 10.34
C ASN A 108 11.60 -24.68 11.77
N THR A 109 10.61 -24.11 12.44
CA THR A 109 10.18 -24.53 13.78
C THR A 109 9.70 -25.98 13.77
N ILE A 110 8.83 -26.36 12.83
CA ILE A 110 8.37 -27.75 12.67
C ILE A 110 9.54 -28.70 12.40
N HIS A 111 10.54 -28.27 11.62
CA HIS A 111 11.73 -29.11 11.39
C HIS A 111 12.58 -29.29 12.67
N LYS A 112 12.75 -28.25 13.47
CA LYS A 112 13.47 -28.32 14.74
C LYS A 112 12.74 -29.20 15.75
N GLU A 113 11.42 -29.04 15.84
CA GLU A 113 10.58 -29.73 16.82
C GLU A 113 9.98 -31.04 16.27
N SER A 114 10.50 -31.54 15.17
CA SER A 114 9.94 -32.71 14.48
C SER A 114 9.81 -33.94 15.40
N THR A 115 10.80 -34.19 16.27
CA THR A 115 10.76 -35.32 17.21
C THR A 115 9.64 -35.15 18.24
N VAL A 116 9.47 -33.93 18.77
CA VAL A 116 8.40 -33.61 19.73
C VAL A 116 7.03 -33.77 19.07
N ILE A 117 6.87 -33.25 17.86
CA ILE A 117 5.63 -33.40 17.06
C ILE A 117 5.35 -34.88 16.80
N GLY A 118 6.40 -35.67 16.49
CA GLY A 118 6.27 -37.09 16.26
C GLY A 118 5.79 -37.87 17.51
N THR A 119 6.36 -37.55 18.68
CA THR A 119 5.96 -38.15 19.97
C THR A 119 4.55 -37.75 20.37
N LEU A 120 4.19 -36.46 20.29
CA LEU A 120 2.83 -35.97 20.57
C LEU A 120 1.79 -36.67 19.68
N ARG A 121 2.08 -36.81 18.39
CA ARG A 121 1.19 -37.51 17.48
C ARG A 121 1.11 -39.03 17.76
N ALA A 122 2.19 -39.66 18.20
CA ALA A 122 2.17 -41.05 18.62
C ALA A 122 1.41 -41.24 19.93
N SER A 123 1.41 -40.23 20.82
CA SER A 123 0.62 -40.21 22.06
C SER A 123 -0.85 -39.87 21.89
N GLY A 124 -1.33 -39.68 20.63
CA GLY A 124 -2.75 -39.47 20.32
C GLY A 124 -3.17 -38.03 20.01
N TYR A 125 -2.27 -37.05 20.05
CA TYR A 125 -2.60 -35.67 19.65
C TYR A 125 -3.01 -35.63 18.18
N THR A 126 -4.11 -34.90 17.93
CA THR A 126 -4.66 -34.73 16.59
C THR A 126 -3.90 -33.69 15.76
N ARG A 127 -4.01 -33.79 14.45
CA ARG A 127 -3.43 -32.76 13.56
C ARG A 127 -4.03 -31.38 13.79
N ARG A 128 -5.32 -31.32 14.16
CA ARG A 128 -6.02 -30.04 14.39
C ARG A 128 -5.46 -29.30 15.60
N GLU A 129 -5.18 -30.01 16.69
CA GLU A 129 -4.59 -29.44 17.90
C GLU A 129 -3.22 -28.85 17.63
N LEU A 130 -2.38 -29.57 16.88
CA LEU A 130 -1.07 -29.07 16.50
C LEU A 130 -1.15 -27.87 15.54
N ILE A 131 -2.06 -27.89 14.55
CA ILE A 131 -2.28 -26.74 13.68
C ILE A 131 -2.69 -25.53 14.49
N LEU A 132 -3.64 -25.69 15.41
CA LEU A 132 -4.11 -24.59 16.25
C LEU A 132 -2.96 -24.01 17.11
N HIS A 133 -2.18 -24.90 17.72
CA HIS A 133 -1.02 -24.50 18.54
C HIS A 133 0.00 -23.67 17.74
N TYR A 134 0.42 -24.15 16.56
CA TYR A 134 1.42 -23.43 15.75
C TYR A 134 0.84 -22.20 15.02
N MET A 135 -0.48 -22.07 14.90
CA MET A 135 -1.14 -20.87 14.39
C MET A 135 -1.22 -19.76 15.43
N THR A 136 -1.24 -20.07 16.72
CA THR A 136 -1.49 -19.09 17.79
C THR A 136 -0.49 -17.95 17.75
N ALA A 137 0.81 -18.22 17.69
CA ALA A 137 1.84 -17.19 17.71
C ALA A 137 1.78 -16.24 16.48
N PRO A 138 1.73 -16.71 15.22
CA PRO A 138 1.58 -15.83 14.07
C PRO A 138 0.30 -14.98 14.12
N MET A 139 -0.81 -15.57 14.57
CA MET A 139 -2.08 -14.86 14.66
C MET A 139 -2.07 -13.78 15.72
N LEU A 140 -1.51 -14.06 16.90
CA LEU A 140 -1.36 -13.06 17.98
C LEU A 140 -0.48 -11.91 17.53
N VAL A 141 0.66 -12.17 16.89
CA VAL A 141 1.56 -11.12 16.39
C VAL A 141 0.87 -10.28 15.33
N THR A 142 0.19 -10.90 14.38
CA THR A 142 -0.51 -10.17 13.31
C THR A 142 -1.64 -9.31 13.89
N PHE A 143 -2.45 -9.86 14.81
CA PHE A 143 -3.53 -9.12 15.45
C PHE A 143 -3.01 -7.96 16.30
N ALA A 144 -2.00 -8.20 17.14
CA ALA A 144 -1.38 -7.16 17.95
C ALA A 144 -0.77 -6.05 17.08
N GLY A 145 -0.08 -6.42 16.00
CA GLY A 145 0.46 -5.48 15.02
C GLY A 145 -0.63 -4.64 14.34
N ALA A 146 -1.75 -5.26 13.96
CA ALA A 146 -2.87 -4.57 13.36
C ALA A 146 -3.52 -3.57 14.35
N VAL A 147 -3.70 -3.96 15.62
CA VAL A 147 -4.25 -3.07 16.66
C VAL A 147 -3.31 -1.88 16.90
N VAL A 148 -2.02 -2.14 17.12
CA VAL A 148 -1.01 -1.08 17.32
C VAL A 148 -0.95 -0.16 16.10
N GLY A 149 -0.95 -0.72 14.88
CA GLY A 149 -0.94 0.04 13.65
C GLY A 149 -2.16 0.95 13.50
N ASN A 150 -3.34 0.48 13.86
CA ASN A 150 -4.56 1.32 13.86
C ASN A 150 -4.48 2.43 14.90
N ILE A 151 -4.02 2.14 16.12
CA ILE A 151 -3.86 3.17 17.16
C ILE A 151 -2.90 4.25 16.66
N LEU A 152 -1.72 3.89 16.16
CA LEU A 152 -0.75 4.84 15.62
C LEU A 152 -1.30 5.59 14.40
N GLY A 153 -2.04 4.91 13.54
CA GLY A 153 -2.69 5.49 12.37
C GLY A 153 -3.66 6.62 12.73
N TYR A 154 -4.53 6.37 13.70
CA TYR A 154 -5.52 7.36 14.14
C TYR A 154 -5.02 8.39 15.15
N THR A 155 -3.82 8.23 15.71
CA THR A 155 -3.24 9.19 16.67
C THR A 155 -2.14 10.03 16.05
N VAL A 156 -1.05 9.43 15.65
CA VAL A 156 0.18 10.13 15.22
C VAL A 156 0.26 10.28 13.71
N LEU A 157 0.08 9.17 12.98
CA LEU A 157 0.33 9.17 11.54
C LEU A 157 -0.68 9.99 10.76
N LYS A 158 -1.92 10.11 11.25
CA LYS A 158 -2.94 10.95 10.62
C LYS A 158 -2.52 12.40 10.51
N ASP A 159 -1.91 12.95 11.58
CA ASP A 159 -1.51 14.36 11.62
C ASP A 159 -0.31 14.61 10.71
N ILE A 160 0.61 13.66 10.59
CA ILE A 160 1.72 13.70 9.65
C ILE A 160 1.19 13.71 8.20
N CYS A 161 0.30 12.77 7.86
CA CYS A 161 -0.29 12.70 6.52
C CYS A 161 -1.13 13.94 6.20
N ALA A 162 -1.97 14.39 7.16
CA ALA A 162 -2.75 15.60 7.00
C ALA A 162 -1.84 16.81 6.74
N GLY A 163 -0.75 16.96 7.51
CA GLY A 163 0.21 18.06 7.34
C GLY A 163 0.82 18.11 5.93
N MET A 164 1.08 16.99 5.30
CA MET A 164 1.56 16.93 3.92
C MET A 164 0.55 17.54 2.93
N TYR A 165 -0.75 17.17 3.06
CA TYR A 165 -1.80 17.71 2.19
C TYR A 165 -2.10 19.18 2.48
N TYR A 166 -2.14 19.60 3.75
CA TYR A 166 -2.35 21.01 4.12
C TYR A 166 -1.19 21.92 3.75
N GLY A 167 0.01 21.38 3.61
CA GLY A 167 1.15 22.10 3.07
C GLY A 167 1.08 22.34 1.55
N SER A 168 0.32 21.51 0.84
CA SER A 168 0.22 21.57 -0.63
C SER A 168 -1.10 22.14 -1.13
N TYR A 169 -2.19 21.97 -0.38
CA TYR A 169 -3.54 22.35 -0.78
C TYR A 169 -4.24 23.24 0.23
N SER A 170 -5.10 24.13 -0.26
CA SER A 170 -6.03 24.87 0.59
C SER A 170 -7.26 24.00 0.88
N LEU A 171 -7.24 23.30 2.01
CA LEU A 171 -8.29 22.36 2.42
C LEU A 171 -9.15 22.95 3.56
N PRO A 172 -10.40 22.50 3.70
CA PRO A 172 -11.25 22.85 4.85
C PRO A 172 -10.65 22.29 6.15
N THR A 173 -11.14 22.75 7.29
CA THR A 173 -10.68 22.31 8.62
C THR A 173 -10.69 20.79 8.73
N TYR A 174 -9.57 20.23 9.18
CA TYR A 174 -9.41 18.80 9.35
C TYR A 174 -10.29 18.25 10.46
N VAL A 175 -11.09 17.25 10.14
CA VAL A 175 -11.92 16.52 11.10
C VAL A 175 -11.62 15.03 10.98
N THR A 176 -11.20 14.40 12.08
CA THR A 176 -10.94 12.96 12.09
C THR A 176 -12.25 12.20 12.11
N LEU A 177 -12.52 11.43 11.07
CA LEU A 177 -13.67 10.54 10.96
C LEU A 177 -13.22 9.08 11.01
N TRP A 178 -14.01 8.24 11.70
CA TRP A 178 -13.80 6.80 11.67
C TRP A 178 -14.16 6.23 10.30
N ASN A 179 -13.22 5.52 9.69
CA ASN A 179 -13.44 4.85 8.41
C ASN A 179 -13.44 3.33 8.59
N GLY A 180 -14.63 2.73 8.54
CA GLY A 180 -14.82 1.28 8.69
C GLY A 180 -14.17 0.48 7.56
N GLU A 181 -14.15 1.00 6.33
CA GLU A 181 -13.48 0.35 5.20
C GLU A 181 -11.97 0.25 5.43
N ALA A 182 -11.34 1.35 5.88
CA ALA A 182 -9.92 1.36 6.22
C ALA A 182 -9.62 0.35 7.33
N PHE A 183 -10.44 0.27 8.37
CA PHE A 183 -10.29 -0.73 9.43
C PHE A 183 -10.39 -2.16 8.92
N VAL A 184 -11.33 -2.47 8.06
CA VAL A 184 -11.45 -3.80 7.44
C VAL A 184 -10.20 -4.13 6.64
N MET A 185 -9.74 -3.22 5.80
CA MET A 185 -8.57 -3.44 4.94
C MET A 185 -7.25 -3.56 5.73
N THR A 186 -7.10 -2.82 6.83
CA THR A 186 -5.85 -2.82 7.61
C THR A 186 -5.83 -3.84 8.75
N THR A 187 -6.97 -4.36 9.17
CA THR A 187 -7.08 -5.30 10.30
C THR A 187 -7.64 -6.64 9.86
N ILE A 188 -8.87 -6.68 9.35
CA ILE A 188 -9.58 -7.94 9.09
C ILE A 188 -8.93 -8.69 7.93
N VAL A 189 -8.65 -8.01 6.83
CA VAL A 189 -8.06 -8.63 5.64
C VAL A 189 -6.66 -9.19 5.91
N PRO A 190 -5.71 -8.46 6.52
CA PRO A 190 -4.39 -9.01 6.87
C PRO A 190 -4.48 -10.22 7.80
N VAL A 191 -5.28 -10.13 8.87
CA VAL A 191 -5.45 -11.24 9.82
C VAL A 191 -6.04 -12.46 9.12
N PHE A 192 -7.06 -12.28 8.29
CA PHE A 192 -7.68 -13.37 7.52
C PHE A 192 -6.70 -14.01 6.54
N LEU A 193 -5.97 -13.21 5.76
CA LEU A 193 -4.96 -13.71 4.82
C LEU A 193 -3.86 -14.50 5.54
N MET A 194 -3.36 -13.99 6.65
CA MET A 194 -2.37 -14.68 7.45
C MET A 194 -2.91 -15.99 8.04
N ALA A 195 -4.17 -16.01 8.49
CA ALA A 195 -4.81 -17.24 8.96
C ALA A 195 -4.88 -18.28 7.86
N VAL A 196 -5.36 -17.90 6.67
CA VAL A 196 -5.52 -18.79 5.52
C VAL A 196 -4.16 -19.35 5.08
N ILE A 197 -3.17 -18.49 4.87
CA ILE A 197 -1.85 -18.91 4.39
C ILE A 197 -1.17 -19.85 5.39
N ASN A 198 -1.15 -19.49 6.67
CA ASN A 198 -0.55 -20.32 7.71
C ASN A 198 -1.30 -21.63 7.90
N PHE A 199 -2.63 -21.63 7.83
CA PHE A 199 -3.43 -22.84 7.91
C PHE A 199 -3.08 -23.83 6.79
N PHE A 200 -3.06 -23.39 5.53
CA PHE A 200 -2.70 -24.25 4.41
C PHE A 200 -1.28 -24.78 4.51
N LEU A 201 -0.34 -23.94 4.94
CA LEU A 201 1.06 -24.31 5.13
C LEU A 201 1.20 -25.40 6.21
N LEU A 202 0.60 -25.17 7.37
CA LEU A 202 0.62 -26.13 8.50
C LEU A 202 -0.11 -27.42 8.13
N LYS A 203 -1.28 -27.34 7.51
CA LYS A 203 -2.04 -28.50 7.04
C LYS A 203 -1.18 -29.37 6.12
N ARG A 204 -0.45 -28.76 5.19
CA ARG A 204 0.45 -29.47 4.26
C ARG A 204 1.63 -30.09 5.00
N THR A 205 2.27 -29.36 5.90
CA THR A 205 3.47 -29.81 6.61
C THR A 205 3.15 -30.87 7.65
N LEU A 206 2.08 -30.71 8.42
CA LEU A 206 1.64 -31.67 9.46
C LEU A 206 0.85 -32.87 8.90
N SER A 207 0.64 -32.94 7.59
CA SER A 207 -0.02 -34.11 6.95
C SER A 207 0.87 -35.35 6.92
N LEU A 208 2.16 -35.21 7.18
CA LEU A 208 3.12 -36.33 7.20
C LEU A 208 2.82 -37.31 8.34
N SER A 209 3.25 -38.57 8.18
CA SER A 209 3.05 -39.61 9.21
C SER A 209 3.92 -39.34 10.44
N PRO A 210 3.51 -39.76 11.66
CA PRO A 210 4.31 -39.60 12.89
C PRO A 210 5.72 -40.18 12.77
N LEU A 211 5.87 -41.33 12.08
CA LEU A 211 7.14 -41.97 11.84
C LEU A 211 8.14 -41.10 11.07
N LYS A 212 7.62 -40.30 10.09
CA LYS A 212 8.48 -39.35 9.35
C LYS A 212 8.97 -38.20 10.21
N PHE A 213 8.15 -37.75 11.16
CA PHE A 213 8.54 -36.75 12.15
C PHE A 213 9.63 -37.28 13.09
N LEU A 214 9.46 -38.50 13.63
CA LEU A 214 10.43 -39.14 14.49
C LEU A 214 11.77 -39.40 13.79
N ARG A 215 11.74 -39.81 12.52
CA ARG A 215 12.94 -40.00 11.69
C ARG A 215 13.55 -38.71 11.16
N ARG A 216 12.95 -37.54 11.43
CA ARG A 216 13.29 -36.23 10.85
C ARG A 216 13.31 -36.21 9.31
N ASP A 217 12.57 -37.12 8.67
CA ASP A 217 12.46 -37.25 7.21
C ASP A 217 11.24 -36.44 6.69
N LEU A 218 11.25 -35.13 6.97
CA LEU A 218 10.14 -34.21 6.63
C LEU A 218 10.19 -33.72 5.18
N LYS A 219 11.37 -33.74 4.56
CA LYS A 219 11.51 -33.48 3.12
C LYS A 219 11.65 -34.80 2.40
N LYS A 220 10.76 -35.10 1.44
CA LYS A 220 11.12 -36.02 0.37
C LYS A 220 12.35 -35.44 -0.31
N ARG A 221 13.51 -35.98 0.04
CA ARG A 221 14.75 -35.74 -0.68
C ARG A 221 14.59 -36.42 -2.03
N LYS A 222 13.84 -35.81 -2.97
CA LYS A 222 14.08 -36.10 -4.38
C LYS A 222 15.55 -35.74 -4.55
N GLN A 223 16.39 -36.72 -4.85
CA GLN A 223 17.73 -36.50 -5.33
C GLN A 223 17.60 -35.56 -6.52
N LYS A 224 17.60 -34.28 -6.25
CA LYS A 224 17.62 -33.26 -7.31
C LYS A 224 19.01 -33.32 -7.89
N TYR A 225 19.06 -33.53 -9.16
CA TYR A 225 20.18 -33.48 -10.07
C TYR A 225 21.41 -32.84 -9.43
N THR A 226 22.40 -33.67 -9.09
CA THR A 226 23.74 -33.20 -8.77
C THR A 226 24.35 -32.77 -10.09
N LEU A 227 24.37 -31.47 -10.35
CA LEU A 227 25.11 -30.93 -11.48
C LEU A 227 26.56 -31.42 -11.41
N PRO A 228 27.06 -32.11 -12.45
CA PRO A 228 28.44 -32.53 -12.50
C PRO A 228 29.33 -31.27 -12.59
N LEU A 229 29.85 -30.82 -11.44
CA LEU A 229 30.78 -29.70 -11.39
C LEU A 229 32.17 -30.20 -11.82
N SER A 230 32.80 -29.46 -12.70
CA SER A 230 34.14 -29.75 -13.26
C SER A 230 35.17 -29.94 -12.12
N ALA A 231 36.08 -30.91 -12.31
CA ALA A 231 37.15 -31.18 -11.36
C ALA A 231 38.17 -30.01 -11.22
N ARG A 232 38.17 -29.07 -12.20
CA ARG A 232 39.05 -27.89 -12.19
C ARG A 232 38.68 -26.85 -11.12
N ILE A 233 37.45 -26.93 -10.52
CA ILE A 233 37.03 -26.00 -9.50
C ILE A 233 37.61 -26.43 -8.16
N PRO A 234 38.22 -25.53 -7.35
CA PRO A 234 38.72 -25.82 -6.01
C PRO A 234 37.67 -26.50 -5.14
N PHE A 235 38.08 -27.42 -4.28
CA PHE A 235 37.19 -28.24 -3.45
C PHE A 235 36.15 -27.42 -2.67
N PHE A 236 36.57 -26.34 -2.00
CA PHE A 236 35.68 -25.52 -1.18
C PHE A 236 34.63 -24.76 -2.05
N SER A 237 35.01 -24.26 -3.20
CA SER A 237 34.08 -23.61 -4.11
C SER A 237 33.08 -24.60 -4.69
N ARG A 238 33.52 -25.80 -5.04
CA ARG A 238 32.67 -26.91 -5.50
C ARG A 238 31.69 -27.33 -4.41
N PHE A 239 32.14 -27.42 -3.16
CA PHE A 239 31.28 -27.73 -2.02
C PHE A 239 30.22 -26.66 -1.80
N ARG A 240 30.60 -25.36 -1.80
CA ARG A 240 29.66 -24.24 -1.66
C ARG A 240 28.62 -24.23 -2.77
N LEU A 241 29.04 -24.36 -4.02
CA LEU A 241 28.13 -24.42 -5.17
C LEU A 241 27.16 -25.61 -5.05
N ARG A 242 27.64 -26.78 -4.64
CA ARG A 242 26.79 -27.96 -4.43
C ARG A 242 25.74 -27.72 -3.34
N VAL A 243 26.09 -27.09 -2.23
CA VAL A 243 25.16 -26.73 -1.16
C VAL A 243 24.12 -25.74 -1.65
N ILE A 244 24.52 -24.73 -2.43
CA ILE A 244 23.61 -23.75 -3.05
C ILE A 244 22.63 -24.44 -4.00
N PHE A 245 23.12 -25.25 -4.94
CA PHE A 245 22.28 -25.97 -5.89
C PHE A 245 21.34 -26.99 -5.25
N GLN A 246 21.74 -27.60 -4.15
CA GLN A 246 20.85 -28.49 -3.37
C GLN A 246 19.74 -27.72 -2.64
N ASN A 247 19.96 -26.46 -2.32
CA ASN A 247 19.04 -25.61 -1.56
C ASN A 247 18.55 -24.38 -2.33
N VAL A 248 18.52 -24.44 -3.66
CA VAL A 248 18.14 -23.31 -4.57
C VAL A 248 16.84 -22.64 -4.10
N SER A 249 15.82 -23.41 -3.71
CA SER A 249 14.56 -22.87 -3.23
C SER A 249 14.72 -21.92 -2.04
N ASN A 250 15.59 -22.25 -1.07
CA ASN A 250 15.82 -21.41 0.10
C ASN A 250 16.62 -20.15 -0.28
N TYR A 251 17.60 -20.29 -1.19
CA TYR A 251 18.40 -19.14 -1.65
C TYR A 251 17.61 -18.21 -2.54
N VAL A 252 16.80 -18.72 -3.46
CA VAL A 252 15.87 -17.89 -4.26
C VAL A 252 14.92 -17.13 -3.35
N MET A 253 14.39 -17.80 -2.34
CA MET A 253 13.50 -17.24 -1.35
C MET A 253 14.16 -16.09 -0.58
N LEU A 254 15.40 -16.30 -0.12
CA LEU A 254 16.19 -15.27 0.56
C LEU A 254 16.48 -14.08 -0.38
N THR A 255 16.89 -14.38 -1.61
CA THR A 255 17.19 -13.35 -2.62
C THR A 255 15.96 -12.50 -2.93
N VAL A 256 14.79 -13.12 -3.11
CA VAL A 256 13.53 -12.41 -3.34
C VAL A 256 13.20 -11.50 -2.15
N GLY A 257 13.33 -11.99 -0.91
CA GLY A 257 13.10 -11.18 0.29
C GLY A 257 14.03 -9.96 0.37
N ILE A 258 15.33 -10.16 0.12
CA ILE A 258 16.33 -9.09 0.11
C ILE A 258 16.06 -8.10 -1.04
N LEU A 259 15.69 -8.60 -2.22
CA LEU A 259 15.36 -7.76 -3.38
C LEU A 259 14.16 -6.86 -3.08
N PHE A 260 13.09 -7.40 -2.50
CA PHE A 260 11.93 -6.60 -2.10
C PHE A 260 12.27 -5.57 -1.03
N ALA A 261 13.05 -5.95 -0.02
CA ALA A 261 13.49 -5.00 1.00
C ALA A 261 14.31 -3.85 0.40
N ASN A 262 15.22 -4.15 -0.53
CA ASN A 262 16.02 -3.14 -1.23
C ASN A 262 15.16 -2.26 -2.15
N LEU A 263 14.17 -2.82 -2.86
CA LEU A 263 13.25 -2.03 -3.68
C LEU A 263 12.45 -1.03 -2.84
N LEU A 264 11.91 -1.45 -1.71
CA LEU A 264 11.18 -0.56 -0.79
C LEU A 264 12.10 0.53 -0.23
N LEU A 265 13.33 0.16 0.15
CA LEU A 265 14.31 1.13 0.66
C LEU A 265 14.73 2.12 -0.42
N MET A 266 15.01 1.66 -1.64
CA MET A 266 15.33 2.53 -2.78
C MET A 266 14.17 3.50 -3.07
N PHE A 267 12.94 3.00 -3.14
CA PHE A 267 11.77 3.84 -3.38
C PHE A 267 11.64 4.92 -2.30
N GLY A 268 11.75 4.55 -1.02
CA GLY A 268 11.67 5.49 0.10
C GLY A 268 12.78 6.55 0.10
N LEU A 269 13.99 6.21 -0.33
CA LEU A 269 15.12 7.13 -0.35
C LEU A 269 15.20 7.97 -1.64
N MET A 270 14.79 7.44 -2.78
CA MET A 270 14.85 8.16 -4.07
C MET A 270 13.78 9.21 -4.21
N LEU A 271 12.57 8.96 -3.69
CA LEU A 271 11.43 9.85 -3.87
C LEU A 271 11.71 11.28 -3.35
N PRO A 272 12.19 11.50 -2.12
CA PRO A 272 12.54 12.84 -1.63
C PRO A 272 13.63 13.52 -2.47
N GLN A 273 14.63 12.77 -2.94
CA GLN A 273 15.73 13.33 -3.74
C GLN A 273 15.26 13.77 -5.12
N ILE A 274 14.38 12.98 -5.76
CA ILE A 274 13.78 13.32 -7.05
C ILE A 274 12.93 14.60 -6.91
N LEU A 275 12.08 14.67 -5.88
CA LEU A 275 11.25 15.85 -5.63
C LEU A 275 12.09 17.11 -5.40
N ASN A 276 13.13 17.04 -4.58
CA ASN A 276 14.04 18.15 -4.34
C ASN A 276 14.78 18.58 -5.63
N HIS A 277 15.19 17.62 -6.46
CA HIS A 277 15.82 17.92 -7.74
C HIS A 277 14.86 18.67 -8.67
N TYR A 278 13.63 18.19 -8.81
CA TYR A 278 12.62 18.86 -9.63
C TYR A 278 12.26 20.24 -9.10
N GLN A 279 12.15 20.44 -7.80
CA GLN A 279 11.93 21.76 -7.20
C GLN A 279 13.06 22.73 -7.57
N THR A 280 14.31 22.29 -7.43
CA THR A 280 15.49 23.11 -7.76
C THR A 280 15.55 23.45 -9.25
N GLU A 281 15.18 22.53 -10.14
CA GLU A 281 15.15 22.81 -11.59
C GLU A 281 14.01 23.77 -11.96
N ILE A 282 12.82 23.63 -11.37
CA ILE A 282 11.71 24.56 -11.59
C ILE A 282 12.06 25.97 -11.09
N GLU A 283 12.74 26.09 -9.94
CA GLU A 283 13.18 27.38 -9.42
C GLU A 283 14.18 28.05 -10.37
N LYS A 284 15.10 27.31 -10.96
CA LYS A 284 16.04 27.86 -11.97
C LYS A 284 15.33 28.42 -13.21
N ILE A 285 14.31 27.69 -13.71
CA ILE A 285 13.54 28.12 -14.89
C ILE A 285 12.71 29.37 -14.59
N ARG A 286 12.30 29.59 -13.34
CA ARG A 286 11.45 30.71 -12.92
C ARG A 286 12.20 32.02 -12.74
N ILE A 287 13.53 32.02 -12.71
CA ILE A 287 14.39 33.24 -12.56
C ILE A 287 14.65 33.89 -13.92
N PHE A 288 14.25 33.29 -15.02
CA PHE A 288 14.25 33.88 -16.36
C PHE A 288 12.80 34.18 -16.81
#